data_08bacc0fa70c29af83c10b32c6de6605
#
_entry.id   08bacc0fa70c29af83c10b32c6de6605
#
_cell.length_a   1.000
_cell.length_b   1.000
_cell.length_c   1.000
_cell.angle_alpha   90.00
_cell.angle_beta   90.00
_cell.angle_gamma   90.00
#
_symmetry.space_group_name_H-M   'P 1'
#
loop_
_entity.id
_entity.type
_entity.pdbx_description
1 polymer ?
#
loop_
_entity_poly.entity_id
_entity_poly.type
_entity_poly.pdbx_seq_one_letter_code
_entity_poly.pdbx_strand_id
1 'polypeptide(L)'
;MRKSVFFACLFRGKSVFLHLEVKAVSQPKFPLLESSRKNLLKLYLNDVGILTGLLYGRNIGAVLDEESGINLGSVYESVVAQELNAHGHKLYYYDNKKNGEVDFLVESDKLLSVVPIEVKSGKDYKVHSALNAFVDNAEYNIKKSLVLSNNRDIYTENGITYMPIYYVMFL
;
A
#
# COMPACT_ATOMS: atom_id res chain seq x y z
N MET A 1 -22.89 13.92 -3.96
CA MET A 1 -22.50 13.11 -5.13
C MET A 1 -21.17 13.65 -5.64
N ARG A 2 -20.02 13.09 -5.21
CA ARG A 2 -18.70 13.46 -5.75
C ARG A 2 -18.51 12.70 -7.06
N LYS A 3 -18.40 13.42 -8.16
CA LYS A 3 -18.03 12.87 -9.46
C LYS A 3 -16.58 12.44 -9.39
N SER A 4 -16.30 11.14 -9.38
CA SER A 4 -14.97 10.61 -9.64
C SER A 4 -14.61 10.98 -11.07
N VAL A 5 -13.61 11.83 -11.24
CA VAL A 5 -13.07 12.17 -12.55
C VAL A 5 -12.22 10.97 -13.00
N PHE A 6 -12.76 10.15 -13.88
CA PHE A 6 -12.01 9.10 -14.52
C PHE A 6 -11.09 9.71 -15.59
N PHE A 7 -9.80 9.76 -15.32
CA PHE A 7 -8.82 10.02 -16.35
C PHE A 7 -8.55 8.71 -17.11
N ALA A 8 -9.31 8.50 -18.18
CA ALA A 8 -9.00 7.46 -19.14
C ALA A 8 -8.37 8.12 -20.37
N CYS A 9 -7.15 7.75 -20.71
CA CYS A 9 -6.55 8.13 -21.98
C CYS A 9 -6.80 7.04 -23.02
N LEU A 10 -7.52 7.34 -24.08
CA LEU A 10 -7.79 6.42 -25.20
C LEU A 10 -6.59 6.43 -26.16
N PHE A 11 -5.76 5.39 -26.10
CA PHE A 11 -4.71 5.17 -27.09
C PHE A 11 -5.01 3.91 -27.90
N ARG A 12 -5.26 4.06 -29.21
CA ARG A 12 -5.59 2.98 -30.16
C ARG A 12 -6.72 2.04 -29.72
N GLY A 13 -7.82 2.58 -29.18
CA GLY A 13 -9.00 1.80 -28.81
C GLY A 13 -8.86 0.97 -27.53
N LYS A 14 -7.78 1.16 -26.75
CA LYS A 14 -7.62 0.58 -25.42
C LYS A 14 -7.72 1.68 -24.35
N SER A 15 -8.56 1.46 -23.35
CA SER A 15 -8.64 2.33 -22.18
C SER A 15 -7.39 2.10 -21.32
N VAL A 16 -6.57 3.14 -21.12
CA VAL A 16 -5.45 3.10 -20.19
C VAL A 16 -5.93 3.73 -18.89
N PHE A 17 -6.00 2.95 -17.85
CA PHE A 17 -6.29 3.46 -16.51
C PHE A 17 -5.01 4.02 -15.91
N LEU A 18 -4.99 5.34 -15.65
CA LEU A 18 -3.85 6.03 -15.03
C LEU A 18 -3.83 5.89 -13.50
N HIS A 19 -4.81 5.20 -12.92
CA HIS A 19 -4.91 5.06 -11.48
C HIS A 19 -5.24 3.63 -11.05
N LEU A 20 -4.81 3.29 -9.86
CA LEU A 20 -5.12 2.06 -9.15
C LEU A 20 -6.11 2.37 -8.02
N GLU A 21 -7.17 1.56 -7.93
CA GLU A 21 -8.15 1.67 -6.85
C GLU A 21 -7.79 0.69 -5.72
N VAL A 22 -7.63 1.23 -4.52
CA VAL A 22 -7.47 0.45 -3.29
C VAL A 22 -8.70 0.65 -2.43
N LYS A 23 -9.48 -0.40 -2.20
CA LYS A 23 -10.78 -0.32 -1.54
C LYS A 23 -10.67 -0.51 -0.03
N ALA A 24 -11.41 0.30 0.73
CA ALA A 24 -11.52 0.07 2.16
C ALA A 24 -12.26 -1.24 2.46
N VAL A 25 -11.84 -1.92 3.52
CA VAL A 25 -12.59 -3.04 4.09
C VAL A 25 -13.07 -2.70 5.49
N SER A 26 -14.25 -3.21 5.86
CA SER A 26 -14.81 -3.03 7.20
C SER A 26 -14.42 -4.12 8.18
N GLN A 27 -14.19 -5.33 7.66
CA GLN A 27 -13.74 -6.49 8.41
C GLN A 27 -12.63 -7.17 7.60
N PRO A 28 -11.39 -7.14 8.10
CA PRO A 28 -10.25 -7.67 7.35
C PRO A 28 -10.13 -9.20 7.52
N LYS A 29 -11.17 -9.92 7.11
CA LYS A 29 -11.21 -11.37 7.09
C LYS A 29 -11.25 -11.90 5.66
N PHE A 30 -10.59 -13.02 5.42
CA PHE A 30 -10.62 -13.68 4.11
C PHE A 30 -12.00 -14.28 3.84
N PRO A 31 -12.61 -14.06 2.66
CA PRO A 31 -12.16 -13.20 1.55
C PRO A 31 -12.53 -11.71 1.76
N LEU A 32 -11.59 -10.80 1.45
CA LEU A 32 -11.74 -9.36 1.66
C LEU A 32 -12.86 -8.73 0.85
N LEU A 33 -13.20 -9.34 -0.29
CA LEU A 33 -14.25 -8.83 -1.17
C LEU A 33 -15.60 -8.68 -0.46
N GLU A 34 -15.93 -9.59 0.47
CA GLU A 34 -17.22 -9.58 1.17
C GLU A 34 -17.38 -8.34 2.07
N SER A 35 -16.30 -7.84 2.63
CA SER A 35 -16.30 -6.68 3.52
C SER A 35 -15.86 -5.38 2.85
N SER A 36 -15.62 -5.40 1.54
CA SER A 36 -15.14 -4.23 0.79
C SER A 36 -16.22 -3.14 0.68
N ARG A 37 -15.81 -1.89 0.90
CA ARG A 37 -16.68 -0.72 0.85
C ARG A 37 -16.60 -0.04 -0.52
N LYS A 38 -17.72 0.04 -1.22
CA LYS A 38 -17.78 0.61 -2.59
C LYS A 38 -17.47 2.10 -2.65
N ASN A 39 -17.74 2.84 -1.58
CA ASN A 39 -17.67 4.31 -1.56
C ASN A 39 -16.44 4.86 -0.83
N LEU A 40 -15.58 3.99 -0.30
CA LEU A 40 -14.34 4.37 0.37
C LEU A 40 -13.17 3.72 -0.36
N LEU A 41 -12.39 4.57 -1.02
CA LEU A 41 -11.24 4.11 -1.79
C LEU A 41 -10.11 5.14 -1.74
N LYS A 42 -8.90 4.64 -1.83
CA LYS A 42 -7.69 5.41 -2.14
C LYS A 42 -7.40 5.24 -3.63
N LEU A 43 -6.84 6.30 -4.23
CA LEU A 43 -6.40 6.27 -5.62
C LEU A 43 -4.89 6.51 -5.66
N TYR A 44 -4.17 5.60 -6.28
CA TYR A 44 -2.75 5.74 -6.57
C TYR A 44 -2.56 5.92 -8.08
N LEU A 45 -1.57 6.69 -8.50
CA LEU A 45 -1.18 6.73 -9.91
C LEU A 45 -0.50 5.40 -10.28
N ASN A 46 -0.85 4.88 -11.45
CA ASN A 46 -0.30 3.63 -11.98
C ASN A 46 1.13 3.80 -12.55
N ASP A 47 1.72 4.97 -12.36
CA ASP A 47 3.08 5.27 -12.73
C ASP A 47 3.67 6.26 -11.72
N VAL A 48 4.63 5.79 -10.95
CA VAL A 48 5.28 6.59 -9.91
C VAL A 48 6.17 7.68 -10.50
N GLY A 49 6.64 7.53 -11.73
CA GLY A 49 7.39 8.57 -12.44
C GLY A 49 6.50 9.78 -12.76
N ILE A 50 5.25 9.54 -13.16
CA ILE A 50 4.26 10.61 -13.34
C ILE A 50 3.98 11.30 -11.99
N LEU A 51 3.78 10.53 -10.92
CA LEU A 51 3.56 11.07 -9.58
C LEU A 51 4.71 11.97 -9.13
N THR A 52 5.94 11.49 -9.23
CA THR A 52 7.14 12.25 -8.84
C THR A 52 7.33 13.51 -9.69
N GLY A 53 7.06 13.42 -10.98
CA GLY A 53 7.08 14.56 -11.90
C GLY A 53 6.06 15.64 -11.53
N LEU A 54 4.85 15.24 -11.10
CA LEU A 54 3.80 16.17 -10.66
C LEU A 54 4.12 16.81 -9.29
N LEU A 55 4.63 16.03 -8.34
CA LEU A 55 4.87 16.51 -6.97
C LEU A 55 6.13 17.34 -6.85
N TYR A 56 7.19 16.95 -7.54
CA TYR A 56 8.52 17.53 -7.31
C TYR A 56 9.04 18.33 -8.52
N GLY A 57 8.39 18.22 -9.68
CA GLY A 57 8.70 19.03 -10.85
C GLY A 57 10.18 18.97 -11.23
N ARG A 58 10.88 20.13 -11.08
CA ARG A 58 12.30 20.25 -11.42
C ARG A 58 13.26 19.77 -10.32
N ASN A 59 12.76 19.41 -9.14
CA ASN A 59 13.56 19.02 -7.98
C ASN A 59 13.72 17.48 -7.86
N ILE A 60 13.76 16.77 -8.99
CA ILE A 60 13.90 15.31 -9.01
C ILE A 60 15.20 14.85 -8.33
N GLY A 61 16.29 15.64 -8.43
CA GLY A 61 17.53 15.36 -7.73
C GLY A 61 17.34 15.21 -6.23
N ALA A 62 16.61 16.13 -5.60
CA ALA A 62 16.31 16.09 -4.16
C ALA A 62 15.53 14.83 -3.74
N VAL A 63 14.69 14.28 -4.62
CA VAL A 63 13.98 13.01 -4.39
C VAL A 63 14.94 11.83 -4.44
N LEU A 64 15.86 11.81 -5.41
CA LEU A 64 16.85 10.75 -5.57
C LEU A 64 17.89 10.74 -4.44
N ASP A 65 18.23 11.94 -3.95
CA ASP A 65 19.20 12.12 -2.87
C ASP A 65 18.57 11.99 -1.47
N GLU A 66 17.25 11.69 -1.40
CA GLU A 66 16.49 11.56 -0.16
C GLU A 66 16.70 12.76 0.80
N GLU A 67 16.73 13.98 0.26
CA GLU A 67 16.96 15.18 1.05
C GLU A 67 15.99 15.29 2.23
N SER A 68 16.53 15.65 3.38
CA SER A 68 15.74 15.84 4.61
C SER A 68 14.69 16.93 4.41
N GLY A 69 13.43 16.58 4.69
CA GLY A 69 12.29 17.51 4.53
C GLY A 69 11.36 17.19 3.37
N ILE A 70 11.72 16.24 2.48
CA ILE A 70 10.81 15.76 1.45
C ILE A 70 9.97 14.60 2.00
N ASN A 71 8.65 14.74 1.90
CA ASN A 71 7.74 13.66 2.27
C ASN A 71 7.59 12.67 1.10
N LEU A 72 8.28 11.55 1.19
CA LEU A 72 8.24 10.48 0.19
C LEU A 72 7.18 9.40 0.46
N GLY A 73 6.38 9.53 1.52
CA GLY A 73 5.38 8.53 1.91
C GLY A 73 4.49 8.09 0.75
N SER A 74 3.86 9.06 0.08
CA SER A 74 2.96 8.80 -1.06
C SER A 74 3.66 8.16 -2.26
N VAL A 75 4.94 8.45 -2.47
CA VAL A 75 5.75 7.84 -3.53
C VAL A 75 6.00 6.37 -3.22
N TYR A 76 6.42 6.06 -1.99
CA TYR A 76 6.65 4.70 -1.52
C TYR A 76 5.38 3.86 -1.58
N GLU A 77 4.26 4.39 -1.08
CA GLU A 77 2.97 3.70 -1.19
C GLU A 77 2.57 3.46 -2.65
N SER A 78 2.79 4.43 -3.54
CA SER A 78 2.47 4.28 -4.97
C SER A 78 3.31 3.21 -5.65
N VAL A 79 4.61 3.10 -5.33
CA VAL A 79 5.47 2.01 -5.81
C VAL A 79 4.92 0.66 -5.37
N VAL A 80 4.58 0.53 -4.09
CA VAL A 80 4.04 -0.72 -3.55
C VAL A 80 2.70 -1.07 -4.18
N ALA A 81 1.80 -0.10 -4.34
CA ALA A 81 0.52 -0.32 -5.01
C ALA A 81 0.70 -0.79 -6.47
N GLN A 82 1.62 -0.15 -7.20
CA GLN A 82 1.94 -0.48 -8.59
C GLN A 82 2.46 -1.92 -8.71
N GLU A 83 3.45 -2.30 -7.90
CA GLU A 83 4.07 -3.63 -7.94
C GLU A 83 3.06 -4.73 -7.54
N LEU A 84 2.35 -4.56 -6.43
CA LEU A 84 1.34 -5.53 -6.00
C LEU A 84 0.25 -5.73 -7.06
N ASN A 85 -0.20 -4.64 -7.70
CA ASN A 85 -1.17 -4.73 -8.80
C ASN A 85 -0.58 -5.42 -10.04
N ALA A 86 0.68 -5.17 -10.37
CA ALA A 86 1.36 -5.82 -11.49
C ALA A 86 1.49 -7.35 -11.28
N HIS A 87 1.59 -7.79 -10.03
CA HIS A 87 1.60 -9.21 -9.65
C HIS A 87 0.19 -9.82 -9.54
N GLY A 88 -0.85 -9.05 -9.84
CA GLY A 88 -2.23 -9.53 -9.91
C GLY A 88 -2.98 -9.49 -8.58
N HIS A 89 -2.42 -8.88 -7.55
CA HIS A 89 -3.11 -8.71 -6.28
C HIS A 89 -4.26 -7.72 -6.39
N LYS A 90 -5.40 -8.06 -5.80
CA LYS A 90 -6.46 -7.09 -5.52
C LYS A 90 -6.08 -6.32 -4.27
N LEU A 91 -6.11 -4.99 -4.38
CA LEU A 91 -5.63 -4.12 -3.32
C LEU A 91 -6.78 -3.64 -2.44
N TYR A 92 -6.57 -3.77 -1.15
CA TYR A 92 -7.47 -3.26 -0.12
C TYR A 92 -6.66 -2.50 0.94
N TYR A 93 -7.33 -1.72 1.77
CA TYR A 93 -6.76 -1.08 2.95
C TYR A 93 -7.73 -1.16 4.12
N TYR A 94 -7.22 -0.99 5.32
CA TYR A 94 -8.03 -0.94 6.52
C TYR A 94 -7.87 0.40 7.20
N ASP A 95 -8.97 1.05 7.51
CA ASP A 95 -8.99 2.30 8.26
C ASP A 95 -10.04 2.21 9.36
N ASN A 96 -9.58 2.39 10.59
CA ASN A 96 -10.41 2.39 11.78
C ASN A 96 -10.06 3.61 12.64
N LYS A 97 -11.06 4.43 12.97
CA LYS A 97 -10.90 5.65 13.78
C LYS A 97 -10.20 5.41 15.12
N LYS A 98 -10.34 4.21 15.70
CA LYS A 98 -9.75 3.85 16.99
C LYS A 98 -8.33 3.31 16.88
N ASN A 99 -8.09 2.47 15.87
CA ASN A 99 -6.86 1.68 15.76
C ASN A 99 -5.91 2.22 14.68
N GLY A 100 -6.34 3.20 13.89
CA GLY A 100 -5.54 3.76 12.80
C GLY A 100 -5.71 3.01 11.48
N GLU A 101 -4.81 3.27 10.54
CA GLU A 101 -4.84 2.78 9.17
C GLU A 101 -3.71 1.78 8.92
N VAL A 102 -3.99 0.72 8.15
CA VAL A 102 -3.01 -0.19 7.56
C VAL A 102 -3.02 0.04 6.05
N ASP A 103 -1.88 0.33 5.46
CA ASP A 103 -1.75 0.85 4.10
C ASP A 103 -2.32 -0.10 3.04
N PHE A 104 -1.93 -1.37 3.10
CA PHE A 104 -2.42 -2.39 2.17
C PHE A 104 -2.80 -3.69 2.87
N LEU A 105 -3.84 -4.31 2.33
CA LEU A 105 -4.21 -5.68 2.63
C LEU A 105 -4.26 -6.47 1.33
N VAL A 106 -3.57 -7.60 1.29
CA VAL A 106 -3.64 -8.54 0.18
C VAL A 106 -4.08 -9.90 0.68
N GLU A 107 -4.70 -10.67 -0.20
CA GLU A 107 -5.12 -12.04 0.10
C GLU A 107 -4.01 -13.04 -0.18
N SER A 108 -3.87 -14.02 0.68
CA SER A 108 -3.02 -15.18 0.45
C SER A 108 -3.88 -16.43 0.34
N ASP A 109 -4.10 -16.90 -0.88
CA ASP A 109 -4.87 -18.12 -1.15
C ASP A 109 -4.23 -19.34 -0.49
N LYS A 110 -2.89 -19.40 -0.49
CA LYS A 110 -2.14 -20.47 0.16
C LYS A 110 -2.36 -20.55 1.66
N LEU A 111 -2.48 -19.39 2.31
CA LEU A 111 -2.66 -19.33 3.77
C LEU A 111 -4.14 -19.22 4.15
N LEU A 112 -5.05 -18.98 3.19
CA LEU A 112 -6.46 -18.61 3.43
C LEU A 112 -6.55 -17.51 4.50
N SER A 113 -5.75 -16.49 4.33
CA SER A 113 -5.65 -15.37 5.29
C SER A 113 -5.29 -14.07 4.59
N VAL A 114 -5.49 -12.99 5.32
CA VAL A 114 -5.10 -11.64 4.91
C VAL A 114 -3.66 -11.38 5.33
N VAL A 115 -2.89 -10.73 4.46
CA VAL A 115 -1.53 -10.26 4.73
C VAL A 115 -1.57 -8.73 4.77
N PRO A 116 -1.50 -8.11 5.96
CA PRO A 116 -1.36 -6.68 6.09
C PRO A 116 0.06 -6.24 5.74
N ILE A 117 0.17 -5.13 5.03
CA ILE A 117 1.43 -4.54 4.59
C ILE A 117 1.43 -3.05 4.98
N GLU A 118 2.43 -2.65 5.73
CA GLU A 118 2.69 -1.27 6.11
C GLU A 118 3.89 -0.75 5.33
N VAL A 119 3.84 0.48 4.85
CA VAL A 119 4.89 1.11 4.04
C VAL A 119 5.49 2.29 4.80
N LYS A 120 6.81 2.31 4.95
CA LYS A 120 7.54 3.35 5.67
C LYS A 120 8.67 3.93 4.82
N SER A 121 8.60 5.23 4.54
CA SER A 121 9.65 5.95 3.80
C SER A 121 10.73 6.55 4.70
N GLY A 122 10.52 6.61 6.01
CA GLY A 122 11.41 7.26 6.98
C GLY A 122 12.25 6.29 7.81
N LYS A 123 13.07 6.86 8.71
CA LYS A 123 13.94 6.09 9.62
C LYS A 123 13.14 5.40 10.73
N ASP A 124 11.95 5.90 11.07
CA ASP A 124 11.10 5.39 12.16
C ASP A 124 10.17 4.26 11.69
N TYR A 125 10.70 3.36 10.86
CA TYR A 125 9.93 2.26 10.27
C TYR A 125 9.41 1.24 11.29
N LYS A 126 9.94 1.25 12.52
CA LYS A 126 9.44 0.41 13.62
C LYS A 126 8.20 0.97 14.32
N VAL A 127 7.80 2.20 14.02
CA VAL A 127 6.62 2.84 14.61
C VAL A 127 5.41 2.59 13.70
N HIS A 128 4.62 1.57 14.01
CA HIS A 128 3.43 1.15 13.27
C HIS A 128 2.35 0.61 14.22
N SER A 129 1.87 1.47 15.11
CA SER A 129 0.89 1.10 16.14
C SER A 129 -0.41 0.51 15.57
N ALA A 130 -0.85 0.99 14.40
CA ALA A 130 -2.02 0.47 13.73
C ALA A 130 -1.82 -0.98 13.26
N LEU A 131 -0.67 -1.29 12.65
CA LEU A 131 -0.34 -2.65 12.24
C LEU A 131 -0.22 -3.59 13.44
N ASN A 132 0.40 -3.14 14.55
CA ASN A 132 0.49 -3.94 15.78
C ASN A 132 -0.91 -4.28 16.31
N ALA A 133 -1.77 -3.28 16.47
CA ALA A 133 -3.15 -3.49 16.93
C ALA A 133 -3.95 -4.40 15.98
N PHE A 134 -3.63 -4.35 14.68
CA PHE A 134 -4.25 -5.20 13.67
C PHE A 134 -3.80 -6.67 13.80
N VAL A 135 -2.51 -6.91 13.98
CA VAL A 135 -1.92 -8.25 14.12
C VAL A 135 -2.33 -8.90 15.44
N ASP A 136 -2.38 -8.11 16.51
CA ASP A 136 -2.76 -8.60 17.86
C ASP A 136 -4.24 -8.98 17.98
N ASN A 137 -5.07 -8.58 16.99
CA ASN A 137 -6.48 -8.93 17.00
C ASN A 137 -6.69 -10.38 16.54
N ALA A 138 -6.94 -11.27 17.51
CA ALA A 138 -7.15 -12.70 17.26
C ALA A 138 -8.29 -13.02 16.28
N GLU A 139 -9.29 -12.11 16.15
CA GLU A 139 -10.41 -12.31 15.23
C GLU A 139 -10.00 -12.25 13.75
N TYR A 140 -8.87 -11.57 13.42
CA TYR A 140 -8.43 -11.43 12.04
C TYR A 140 -7.59 -12.60 11.54
N ASN A 141 -7.11 -13.46 12.44
CA ASN A 141 -6.33 -14.68 12.13
C ASN A 141 -5.16 -14.40 11.18
N ILE A 142 -4.38 -13.37 11.51
CA ILE A 142 -3.24 -12.94 10.70
C ILE A 142 -2.09 -13.95 10.89
N LYS A 143 -1.64 -14.55 9.78
CA LYS A 143 -0.55 -15.53 9.76
C LYS A 143 0.78 -14.96 9.30
N LYS A 144 0.74 -13.85 8.58
CA LYS A 144 1.90 -13.14 8.04
C LYS A 144 1.58 -11.66 7.98
N SER A 145 2.52 -10.82 8.37
CA SER A 145 2.43 -9.36 8.26
C SER A 145 3.77 -8.79 7.83
N LEU A 146 3.74 -7.69 7.09
CA LEU A 146 4.92 -7.11 6.46
C LEU A 146 5.05 -5.62 6.78
N VAL A 147 6.28 -5.17 6.99
CA VAL A 147 6.68 -3.76 6.96
C VAL A 147 7.71 -3.60 5.85
N LEU A 148 7.37 -2.80 4.84
CA LEU A 148 8.25 -2.45 3.74
C LEU A 148 8.88 -1.08 4.02
N SER A 149 10.19 -0.99 4.00
CA SER A 149 10.89 0.24 4.37
C SER A 149 12.21 0.42 3.60
N ASN A 150 12.87 1.54 3.87
CA ASN A 150 14.21 1.83 3.34
C ASN A 150 15.34 1.08 4.07
N ASN A 151 15.02 0.32 5.12
CA ASN A 151 16.00 -0.53 5.79
C ASN A 151 16.48 -1.64 4.83
N ARG A 152 17.73 -2.06 4.98
CA ARG A 152 18.34 -3.09 4.13
C ARG A 152 18.23 -4.49 4.67
N ASP A 153 17.93 -4.63 5.95
CA ASP A 153 17.89 -5.91 6.64
C ASP A 153 16.51 -6.58 6.53
N ILE A 154 16.53 -7.91 6.41
CA ILE A 154 15.32 -8.72 6.52
C ILE A 154 15.36 -9.44 7.86
N TYR A 155 14.32 -9.23 8.66
CA TYR A 155 14.18 -9.90 9.95
C TYR A 155 12.71 -9.97 10.35
N THR A 156 12.41 -10.85 11.31
CA THR A 156 11.08 -10.97 11.89
C THR A 156 11.11 -10.68 13.37
N GLU A 157 10.25 -9.79 13.83
CA GLU A 157 10.09 -9.42 15.24
C GLU A 157 8.61 -9.34 15.56
N ASN A 158 8.18 -9.95 16.66
CA ASN A 158 6.77 -9.97 17.11
C ASN A 158 5.75 -10.39 16.04
N GLY A 159 6.11 -11.37 15.20
CA GLY A 159 5.23 -11.85 14.13
C GLY A 159 5.17 -10.94 12.89
N ILE A 160 5.91 -9.84 12.87
CA ILE A 160 6.00 -8.90 11.76
C ILE A 160 7.33 -9.09 11.05
N THR A 161 7.29 -9.27 9.74
CA THR A 161 8.50 -9.37 8.91
C THR A 161 8.82 -8.01 8.31
N TYR A 162 10.00 -7.51 8.64
CA TYR A 162 10.57 -6.28 8.08
C TYR A 162 11.43 -6.61 6.88
N MET A 163 11.27 -5.86 5.79
CA MET A 163 12.07 -6.06 4.59
C MET A 163 12.24 -4.78 3.78
N PRO A 164 13.32 -4.69 2.99
CA PRO A 164 13.50 -3.58 2.07
C PRO A 164 12.32 -3.44 1.10
N ILE A 165 11.93 -2.21 0.77
CA ILE A 165 10.77 -1.93 -0.09
C ILE A 165 10.84 -2.64 -1.45
N TYR A 166 12.05 -2.80 -2.02
CA TYR A 166 12.21 -3.48 -3.31
C TYR A 166 11.87 -4.97 -3.28
N TYR A 167 11.71 -5.58 -2.09
CA TYR A 167 11.20 -6.95 -2.00
C TYR A 167 9.72 -7.09 -2.37
N VAL A 168 9.01 -5.97 -2.51
CA VAL A 168 7.63 -6.00 -3.05
C VAL A 168 7.55 -6.68 -4.41
N MET A 169 8.62 -6.62 -5.22
CA MET A 169 8.72 -7.31 -6.51
C MET A 169 8.65 -8.85 -6.44
N PHE A 170 8.70 -9.42 -5.25
CA PHE A 170 8.61 -10.88 -5.04
C PHE A 170 7.35 -11.32 -4.27
N LEU A 171 6.42 -10.40 -4.01
CA LEU A 171 5.19 -10.68 -3.27
C LEU A 171 4.07 -11.19 -4.17
#